data_24891cf7a332db35dda3ea6f6242d5bd
#
_entry.id   24891cf7a332db35dda3ea6f6242d5bd
#
_cell.length_a   1.000
_cell.length_b   1.000
_cell.length_c   1.000
_cell.angle_alpha   90.00
_cell.angle_beta   90.00
_cell.angle_gamma   90.00
#
_symmetry.space_group_name_H-M   'P 1'
#
loop_
_entity.id
_entity.type
_entity.pdbx_description
1 polymer ?
#
loop_
_entity_poly.entity_id
_entity_poly.type
_entity_poly.pdbx_seq_one_letter_code
_entity_poly.pdbx_strand_id
1 'polypeptide(L)' 'MNSLLSIIIRTKNEERWIGLCLERIKSQNYKNYEIILVDSGSEDKTIQKAKRHGIDKLVLI' A
#
# COMPACT_ATOMS: atom_id res chain seq x y z
N MET A 1 7.74 20.56 13.07
CA MET A 1 6.84 20.65 11.89
C MET A 1 6.57 19.26 11.34
N ASN A 2 5.32 18.91 11.15
CA ASN A 2 4.94 17.60 10.63
C ASN A 2 4.76 17.68 9.12
N SER A 3 5.50 16.85 8.41
CA SER A 3 5.37 16.75 6.96
C SER A 3 4.66 15.46 6.59
N LEU A 4 3.77 15.54 5.61
CA LEU A 4 3.12 14.36 5.09
C LEU A 4 4.13 13.53 4.29
N LEU A 5 4.26 12.27 4.64
CA LEU A 5 5.15 11.34 3.96
C LEU A 5 4.32 10.48 3.00
N SER A 6 4.71 10.45 1.73
CA SER A 6 4.03 9.59 0.76
C SER A 6 4.81 8.29 0.63
N ILE A 7 4.16 7.19 0.99
CA ILE A 7 4.76 5.86 0.90
C ILE A 7 4.23 5.23 -0.38
N ILE A 8 5.13 5.00 -1.33
CA ILE A 8 4.76 4.45 -2.63
C ILE A 8 5.15 2.99 -2.67
N ILE A 9 4.16 2.13 -2.90
CA ILE A 9 4.36 0.69 -2.96
C ILE A 9 4.05 0.24 -4.39
N ARG A 10 5.03 -0.36 -5.04
CA ARG A 10 4.87 -0.89 -6.39
C ARG A 10 4.59 -2.38 -6.30
N THR A 11 3.53 -2.83 -6.99
CA THR A 11 3.11 -4.22 -6.93
C THR A 11 2.87 -4.82 -8.30
N LYS A 12 3.08 -6.13 -8.35
CA LYS A 12 2.71 -6.99 -9.48
C LYS A 12 2.57 -8.39 -8.92
N ASN A 13 1.32 -8.84 -8.75
CA ASN A 13 1.02 -10.17 -8.20
C ASN A 13 1.73 -10.42 -6.85
N GLU A 14 1.46 -9.53 -5.89
CA GLU A 14 2.04 -9.58 -4.55
C GLU A 14 1.02 -9.99 -3.48
N GLU A 15 0.03 -10.76 -3.86
CA GLU A 15 -1.07 -11.17 -2.99
C GLU A 15 -0.59 -11.73 -1.65
N ARG A 16 0.52 -12.48 -1.66
CA ARG A 16 1.03 -13.16 -0.46
C ARG A 16 1.65 -12.19 0.54
N TRP A 17 2.15 -11.05 0.08
CA TRP A 17 2.95 -10.17 0.91
C TRP A 17 2.32 -8.81 1.19
N ILE A 18 1.37 -8.38 0.35
CA ILE A 18 0.87 -7.00 0.45
C ILE A 18 0.19 -6.74 1.80
N GLY A 19 -0.54 -7.70 2.33
CA GLY A 19 -1.20 -7.51 3.62
C GLY A 19 -0.19 -7.30 4.74
N LEU A 20 0.84 -8.16 4.80
CA LEU A 20 1.88 -8.05 5.81
C LEU A 20 2.65 -6.74 5.67
N CYS A 21 2.95 -6.34 4.44
CA CYS A 21 3.64 -5.09 4.17
C CYS A 21 2.86 -3.91 4.74
N LEU A 22 1.56 -3.85 4.47
CA LEU A 22 0.72 -2.76 4.95
C LEU A 22 0.56 -2.78 6.46
N GLU A 23 0.45 -3.97 7.06
CA GLU A 23 0.39 -4.07 8.51
C GLU A 23 1.64 -3.51 9.17
N ARG A 24 2.81 -3.80 8.62
CA ARG A 24 4.07 -3.31 9.17
C ARG A 24 4.19 -1.79 9.06
N ILE A 25 3.74 -1.22 7.95
CA ILE A 25 3.73 0.22 7.79
C ILE A 25 2.85 0.85 8.85
N LYS A 26 1.65 0.30 9.07
CA LYS A 26 0.69 0.87 10.01
C LYS A 26 1.07 0.68 11.47
N SER A 27 1.98 -0.22 11.76
CA SER A 27 2.43 -0.44 13.13
C SER A 27 3.53 0.52 13.57
N GLN A 28 4.02 1.38 12.69
CA GLN A 28 5.05 2.33 13.04
C GLN A 28 4.50 3.50 13.83
N ASN A 29 5.40 4.17 14.56
CA ASN A 29 5.01 5.30 15.40
C ASN A 29 4.64 6.54 14.61
N TYR A 30 5.32 6.79 13.49
CA TYR A 30 5.02 7.94 12.66
C TYR A 30 3.71 7.70 11.92
N LYS A 31 2.74 8.61 12.08
CA LYS A 31 1.41 8.41 11.51
C LYS A 31 1.03 9.43 10.44
N ASN A 32 1.86 10.42 10.20
CA ASN A 32 1.53 11.44 9.19
C ASN A 32 2.02 10.99 7.81
N TYR A 33 1.35 9.98 7.25
CA TYR A 33 1.71 9.45 5.94
C TYR A 33 0.48 9.10 5.13
N GLU A 34 0.68 8.99 3.82
CA GLU A 34 -0.31 8.42 2.93
C GLU A 34 0.31 7.25 2.19
N ILE A 35 -0.51 6.25 1.86
CA ILE A 35 -0.06 5.06 1.15
C ILE A 35 -0.61 5.10 -0.27
N ILE A 36 0.29 5.03 -1.25
CA ILE A 36 -0.06 5.03 -2.66
C ILE A 36 0.40 3.70 -3.25
N LEU A 37 -0.56 2.92 -3.74
CA LEU A 37 -0.25 1.65 -4.39
C LEU A 37 -0.19 1.87 -5.89
N VAL A 38 0.95 1.53 -6.50
CA VAL A 38 1.14 1.61 -7.95
C VAL A 38 1.19 0.18 -8.46
N ASP A 39 0.13 -0.26 -9.11
CA ASP A 39 0.00 -1.65 -9.54
C ASP A 39 0.18 -1.81 -11.04
N SER A 40 1.02 -2.76 -11.42
CA SER A 40 1.39 -3.02 -12.83
C SER A 40 0.59 -4.18 -13.40
N GLY A 41 -0.72 -4.20 -13.18
CA GLY A 41 -1.59 -5.19 -13.75
C GLY A 41 -1.60 -6.52 -13.02
N SER A 42 -1.75 -6.50 -11.71
CA SER A 42 -1.90 -7.72 -10.93
C SER A 42 -3.15 -8.48 -11.35
N GLU A 43 -3.01 -9.77 -11.53
CA GLU A 43 -4.12 -10.64 -11.89
C GLU A 43 -4.63 -11.44 -10.70
N ASP A 44 -3.91 -11.39 -9.59
CA ASP A 44 -4.30 -12.04 -8.34
C ASP A 44 -5.08 -11.06 -7.45
N LYS A 45 -5.17 -11.35 -6.15
CA LYS A 45 -5.94 -10.54 -5.22
C LYS A 45 -5.14 -9.42 -4.56
N THR A 46 -4.03 -9.00 -5.17
CA THR A 46 -3.18 -7.96 -4.62
C THR A 46 -3.96 -6.68 -4.33
N ILE A 47 -4.67 -6.16 -5.32
CA ILE A 47 -5.41 -4.89 -5.17
C ILE A 47 -6.52 -5.02 -4.15
N GLN A 48 -7.26 -6.12 -4.17
CA GLN A 48 -8.35 -6.35 -3.23
C GLN A 48 -7.84 -6.37 -1.79
N LYS A 49 -6.74 -7.06 -1.55
CA LYS A 49 -6.15 -7.13 -0.21
C LYS A 49 -5.60 -5.78 0.23
N ALA A 50 -4.96 -5.04 -0.68
CA ALA A 50 -4.46 -3.72 -0.37
C ALA A 50 -5.59 -2.79 0.05
N LYS A 51 -6.70 -2.80 -0.69
CA LYS A 51 -7.85 -1.98 -0.34
C LYS A 51 -8.45 -2.37 1.00
N ARG A 52 -8.47 -3.66 1.30
CA ARG A 52 -8.99 -4.15 2.57
C ARG A 52 -8.16 -3.66 3.75
N HIS A 53 -6.86 -3.60 3.60
CA HIS A 53 -5.97 -3.10 4.64
C HIS A 53 -5.97 -1.57 4.72
N GLY A 54 -6.43 -0.90 3.67
CA GLY A 54 -6.53 0.55 3.65
C GLY A 54 -5.35 1.23 2.99
N ILE A 55 -5.55 1.70 1.77
CA ILE A 55 -4.60 2.54 1.05
C ILE A 55 -5.30 3.83 0.70
N ASP A 56 -4.52 4.90 0.48
CA ASP A 56 -5.09 6.22 0.20
C ASP A 56 -5.30 6.44 -1.28
N LYS A 57 -4.41 5.92 -2.11
CA LYS A 57 -4.53 6.07 -3.56
C LYS A 57 -4.13 4.79 -4.27
N LEU A 58 -4.77 4.53 -5.40
CA LEU A 58 -4.44 3.42 -6.28
C LEU A 58 -4.13 3.98 -7.66
N VAL A 59 -2.96 3.64 -8.18
CA VAL A 59 -2.54 4.01 -9.52
C VAL A 59 -2.31 2.72 -10.31
N LEU A 60 -2.99 2.61 -11.44
CA LEU A 60 -2.84 1.45 -12.33
C LEU A 60 -1.99 1.86 -13.53
N ILE A 61 -0.95 1.08 -13.80
CA ILE A 61 -0.05 1.38 -14.91
C ILE A 61 0.08 0.19 -15.85
#